data_5e864b164437153e136c2a1da3606c54
#
_entry.id   5e864b164437153e136c2a1da3606c54
#
_cell.length_a   1.000
_cell.length_b   1.000
_cell.length_c   1.000
_cell.angle_alpha   90.00
_cell.angle_beta   90.00
_cell.angle_gamma   90.00
#
_symmetry.space_group_name_H-M   'P 1'
#
loop_
_entity.id
_entity.type
_entity.pdbx_description
1 polymer ?
#
loop_
_entity_poly.entity_id
_entity_poly.type
_entity_poly.pdbx_seq_one_letter_code
_entity_poly.pdbx_strand_id
1 'polypeptide(L)'
;MLCQFTVKNFKSIRDEVTFDMQSAVISEHEDRIIKDVDEELYLPVSAVYGPNGGGKSNVLEALHSLVTKILRPLYATSNNEEIAMKMKKLVIEPFAFDEGTRNEPTEFELFFRTTMAEYRYELTVKKEVIEYERLDRIKLETGRKSALFERDEDEITLKGAFARLKTSDELSDTLPLLSYLGITYSKNEVVQDVLDWFDEEIDFLNYGNPMQELRMAISKSEDVKRLMLQMIQEMDLDIVDFRVEEKENDRIEVFTKHVVDEYEAELNLFDESSGTKKLFGLLPFIAKSLLRGTTLVIDELDAKIHPVLLKYLIMTFSNMEKNKKGAQLIFTSHDLSTMNSEVFRRDEIWFVAKGNRQNSKLYSLVEFKNKKGESIRKDAKFDKQYLEGKYGADPYLRKIIDWGTVNG
;
A
#
# COMPACT_ATOMS: atom_id res chain seq x y z
N MET A 1 1.33 -9.73 6.10
CA MET A 1 0.02 -9.02 6.15
C MET A 1 0.19 -7.71 6.91
N LEU A 2 -0.35 -6.59 6.41
CA LEU A 2 -0.40 -5.31 7.12
C LEU A 2 -1.57 -5.31 8.11
N CYS A 3 -1.32 -4.96 9.38
CA CYS A 3 -2.36 -4.85 10.40
C CYS A 3 -2.77 -3.39 10.61
N GLN A 4 -1.81 -2.51 10.89
CA GLN A 4 -2.07 -1.09 11.16
C GLN A 4 -0.83 -0.26 10.85
N PHE A 5 -1.04 0.95 10.38
CA PHE A 5 0.03 1.93 10.14
C PHE A 5 -0.35 3.29 10.70
N THR A 6 0.50 3.84 11.54
CA THR A 6 0.33 5.19 12.12
C THR A 6 1.50 6.08 11.70
N VAL A 7 1.20 7.32 11.36
CA VAL A 7 2.20 8.32 11.00
C VAL A 7 1.84 9.69 11.54
N LYS A 8 2.85 10.46 11.95
CA LYS A 8 2.75 11.84 12.41
C LYS A 8 3.85 12.69 11.81
N ASN A 9 3.52 13.95 11.51
CA ASN A 9 4.45 14.94 10.97
C ASN A 9 5.14 14.51 9.66
N PHE A 10 4.34 14.15 8.66
CA PHE A 10 4.83 13.76 7.33
C PHE A 10 4.07 14.51 6.22
N LYS A 11 4.76 15.30 5.40
CA LYS A 11 4.20 16.07 4.26
C LYS A 11 2.93 16.86 4.63
N SER A 12 1.75 16.44 4.17
CA SER A 12 0.48 17.08 4.53
C SER A 12 -0.12 16.58 5.86
N ILE A 13 0.43 15.55 6.43
CA ILE A 13 0.01 14.97 7.71
C ILE A 13 0.77 15.67 8.84
N ARG A 14 0.07 16.51 9.62
CA ARG A 14 0.62 17.19 10.78
C ARG A 14 0.43 16.38 12.05
N ASP A 15 -0.81 16.12 12.35
CA ASP A 15 -1.24 15.39 13.54
C ASP A 15 -1.17 13.88 13.24
N GLU A 16 -1.13 13.05 14.25
CA GLU A 16 -1.14 11.61 14.12
C GLU A 16 -2.38 11.13 13.37
N VAL A 17 -2.17 10.22 12.41
CA VAL A 17 -3.22 9.52 11.69
C VAL A 17 -2.92 8.03 11.67
N THR A 18 -3.94 7.22 11.84
CA THR A 18 -3.84 5.75 11.85
C THR A 18 -4.68 5.18 10.70
N PHE A 19 -4.06 4.31 9.91
CA PHE A 19 -4.70 3.51 8.87
C PHE A 19 -4.75 2.06 9.36
N ASP A 20 -5.96 1.55 9.57
CA ASP A 20 -6.20 0.26 10.19
C ASP A 20 -6.75 -0.74 9.18
N MET A 21 -6.14 -1.92 9.12
CA MET A 21 -6.58 -3.05 8.30
C MET A 21 -7.28 -4.14 9.13
N GLN A 22 -7.46 -3.95 10.45
CA GLN A 22 -8.30 -4.82 11.25
C GLN A 22 -9.78 -4.58 10.93
N SER A 23 -10.54 -5.66 10.87
CA SER A 23 -11.97 -5.59 10.59
C SER A 23 -12.73 -5.05 11.79
N ALA A 24 -13.57 -4.03 11.57
CA ALA A 24 -14.50 -3.56 12.60
C ALA A 24 -15.60 -4.60 12.89
N VAL A 25 -16.16 -4.55 14.09
CA VAL A 25 -17.29 -5.42 14.50
C VAL A 25 -18.59 -4.91 13.88
N ILE A 26 -18.78 -5.20 12.58
CA ILE A 26 -19.98 -4.87 11.81
C ILE A 26 -20.46 -6.08 11.02
N SER A 27 -21.76 -6.20 10.81
CA SER A 27 -22.39 -7.36 10.15
C SER A 27 -22.52 -7.18 8.62
N GLU A 28 -21.48 -6.66 7.97
CA GLU A 28 -21.45 -6.41 6.52
C GLU A 28 -20.44 -7.35 5.89
N HIS A 29 -20.84 -8.13 4.88
CA HIS A 29 -19.95 -8.99 4.09
C HIS A 29 -18.94 -9.77 4.94
N GLU A 30 -19.39 -10.45 5.99
CA GLU A 30 -18.54 -11.25 6.90
C GLU A 30 -17.84 -12.39 6.18
N ASP A 31 -18.37 -12.81 5.05
CA ASP A 31 -17.81 -13.82 4.13
C ASP A 31 -16.61 -13.32 3.32
N ARG A 32 -16.32 -12.01 3.37
CA ARG A 32 -15.25 -11.36 2.61
C ARG A 32 -14.04 -10.94 3.46
N ILE A 33 -13.96 -11.40 4.69
CA ILE A 33 -12.90 -11.02 5.63
C ILE A 33 -11.80 -12.07 5.66
N ILE A 34 -10.56 -11.64 5.73
CA ILE A 34 -9.41 -12.53 5.97
C ILE A 34 -9.44 -12.93 7.43
N LYS A 35 -9.49 -14.25 7.68
CA LYS A 35 -9.42 -14.82 9.00
C LYS A 35 -8.05 -15.45 9.19
N ASP A 36 -7.29 -14.91 10.16
CA ASP A 36 -5.96 -15.41 10.48
C ASP A 36 -5.98 -16.61 11.44
N VAL A 37 -4.82 -17.20 11.70
CA VAL A 37 -4.66 -18.45 12.48
C VAL A 37 -5.13 -18.33 13.94
N ASP A 38 -5.14 -17.13 14.50
CA ASP A 38 -5.56 -16.82 15.88
C ASP A 38 -6.99 -16.27 15.95
N GLU A 39 -7.79 -16.43 14.88
CA GLU A 39 -9.16 -15.93 14.74
C GLU A 39 -9.28 -14.41 14.59
N GLU A 40 -8.17 -13.66 14.55
CA GLU A 40 -8.20 -12.23 14.25
C GLU A 40 -8.63 -11.98 12.79
N LEU A 41 -9.34 -10.88 12.59
CA LEU A 41 -10.01 -10.58 11.34
C LEU A 41 -9.42 -9.33 10.66
N TYR A 42 -9.03 -9.48 9.39
CA TYR A 42 -8.40 -8.40 8.61
C TYR A 42 -9.14 -8.11 7.31
N LEU A 43 -9.05 -6.86 6.87
CA LEU A 43 -9.65 -6.41 5.63
C LEU A 43 -8.81 -6.83 4.42
N PRO A 44 -9.42 -7.44 3.38
CA PRO A 44 -8.72 -7.74 2.13
C PRO A 44 -8.55 -6.52 1.24
N VAL A 45 -9.36 -5.48 1.46
CA VAL A 45 -9.36 -4.27 0.64
C VAL A 45 -9.52 -3.05 1.52
N SER A 46 -8.81 -1.96 1.17
CA SER A 46 -9.07 -0.63 1.72
C SER A 46 -8.87 0.45 0.67
N ALA A 47 -9.88 1.27 0.48
CA ALA A 47 -9.91 2.33 -0.52
C ALA A 47 -9.89 3.72 0.14
N VAL A 48 -8.93 4.57 -0.25
CA VAL A 48 -8.75 5.92 0.29
C VAL A 48 -9.30 6.96 -0.69
N TYR A 49 -10.32 7.66 -0.27
CA TYR A 49 -10.98 8.72 -1.04
C TYR A 49 -10.71 10.11 -0.46
N GLY A 50 -10.90 11.14 -1.26
CA GLY A 50 -10.76 12.54 -0.83
C GLY A 50 -10.49 13.48 -1.98
N PRO A 51 -10.48 14.80 -1.75
CA PRO A 51 -10.26 15.79 -2.79
C PRO A 51 -8.84 15.74 -3.37
N ASN A 52 -8.66 16.33 -4.56
CA ASN A 52 -7.34 16.59 -5.11
C ASN A 52 -6.54 17.48 -4.15
N GLY A 53 -5.29 17.09 -3.89
CA GLY A 53 -4.44 17.77 -2.91
C GLY A 53 -4.90 17.60 -1.45
N GLY A 54 -5.81 16.67 -1.15
CA GLY A 54 -6.23 16.30 0.20
C GLY A 54 -5.16 15.55 1.00
N GLY A 55 -4.25 14.87 0.31
CA GLY A 55 -3.17 14.09 0.93
C GLY A 55 -3.36 12.58 0.86
N LYS A 56 -4.23 12.06 -0.03
CA LYS A 56 -4.42 10.60 -0.21
C LYS A 56 -3.10 9.88 -0.48
N SER A 57 -2.37 10.33 -1.50
CA SER A 57 -1.06 9.77 -1.85
C SER A 57 -0.05 9.87 -0.70
N ASN A 58 -0.13 10.91 0.14
CA ASN A 58 0.81 11.11 1.24
C ASN A 58 0.67 10.03 2.34
N VAL A 59 -0.52 9.45 2.53
CA VAL A 59 -0.71 8.33 3.46
C VAL A 59 0.02 7.09 2.95
N LEU A 60 -0.15 6.74 1.68
CA LEU A 60 0.54 5.60 1.08
C LEU A 60 2.04 5.83 0.94
N GLU A 61 2.44 7.06 0.62
CA GLU A 61 3.84 7.45 0.50
C GLU A 61 4.57 7.44 1.85
N ALA A 62 3.89 7.74 2.95
CA ALA A 62 4.44 7.61 4.30
C ALA A 62 4.82 6.15 4.60
N LEU A 63 3.94 5.20 4.32
CA LEU A 63 4.22 3.78 4.48
C LEU A 63 5.36 3.32 3.55
N HIS A 64 5.35 3.74 2.28
CA HIS A 64 6.41 3.46 1.32
C HIS A 64 7.77 4.05 1.76
N SER A 65 7.76 5.26 2.36
CA SER A 65 8.98 5.91 2.87
C SER A 65 9.58 5.13 4.04
N LEU A 66 8.75 4.61 4.95
CA LEU A 66 9.20 3.75 6.04
C LEU A 66 9.85 2.47 5.51
N VAL A 67 9.16 1.74 4.62
CA VAL A 67 9.68 0.51 4.00
C VAL A 67 11.00 0.78 3.26
N THR A 68 11.06 1.85 2.48
CA THR A 68 12.28 2.24 1.76
C THR A 68 13.43 2.62 2.69
N LYS A 69 13.15 3.30 3.81
CA LYS A 69 14.18 3.67 4.81
C LYS A 69 14.86 2.43 5.40
N ILE A 70 14.09 1.36 5.61
CA ILE A 70 14.60 0.08 6.14
C ILE A 70 15.36 -0.71 5.07
N LEU A 71 14.80 -0.84 3.87
CA LEU A 71 15.36 -1.71 2.84
C LEU A 71 16.58 -1.11 2.11
N ARG A 72 16.62 0.20 1.94
CA ARG A 72 17.64 0.88 1.16
C ARG A 72 19.09 0.56 1.59
N PRO A 73 19.45 0.54 2.89
CA PRO A 73 20.81 0.18 3.30
C PRO A 73 21.18 -1.26 2.95
N LEU A 74 20.22 -2.20 3.04
CA LEU A 74 20.41 -3.60 2.69
C LEU A 74 20.77 -3.76 1.21
N TYR A 75 20.11 -3.00 0.36
CA TYR A 75 20.31 -3.06 -1.07
C TYR A 75 21.51 -2.27 -1.56
N ALA A 76 21.90 -1.19 -0.87
CA ALA A 76 23.08 -0.42 -1.23
C ALA A 76 24.38 -1.26 -1.17
N THR A 77 24.35 -2.38 -0.46
CA THR A 77 25.46 -3.34 -0.40
C THR A 77 25.39 -4.41 -1.50
N SER A 78 24.28 -4.49 -2.23
CA SER A 78 24.11 -5.46 -3.33
C SER A 78 24.56 -4.85 -4.67
N ASN A 79 25.38 -5.60 -5.43
CA ASN A 79 25.81 -5.19 -6.78
C ASN A 79 24.73 -5.43 -7.85
N ASN A 80 23.45 -5.47 -7.48
CA ASN A 80 22.36 -5.78 -8.39
C ASN A 80 21.63 -4.49 -8.84
N GLU A 81 21.77 -4.14 -10.13
CA GLU A 81 21.17 -2.94 -10.72
C GLU A 81 19.63 -2.94 -10.67
N GLU A 82 18.97 -4.12 -10.75
CA GLU A 82 17.51 -4.24 -10.59
C GLU A 82 17.06 -3.77 -9.21
N ILE A 83 17.86 -4.08 -8.20
CA ILE A 83 17.61 -3.71 -6.82
C ILE A 83 17.89 -2.21 -6.61
N ALA A 84 18.96 -1.68 -7.19
CA ALA A 84 19.26 -0.25 -7.13
C ALA A 84 18.14 0.62 -7.74
N MET A 85 17.43 0.13 -8.76
CA MET A 85 16.29 0.82 -9.37
C MET A 85 15.05 0.88 -8.47
N LYS A 86 14.81 -0.12 -7.61
CA LYS A 86 13.74 -0.10 -6.59
C LYS A 86 13.98 0.98 -5.52
N MET A 87 15.15 1.62 -5.50
CA MET A 87 15.67 2.42 -4.39
C MET A 87 15.69 3.91 -4.65
N LYS A 88 14.68 4.42 -5.34
CA LYS A 88 14.51 5.88 -5.40
C LYS A 88 14.49 6.42 -3.98
N LYS A 89 15.43 7.35 -3.68
CA LYS A 89 15.48 7.98 -2.36
C LYS A 89 14.15 8.71 -2.12
N LEU A 90 13.33 8.18 -1.24
CA LEU A 90 12.20 8.90 -0.70
C LEU A 90 12.71 9.76 0.47
N VAL A 91 12.40 11.03 0.42
CA VAL A 91 12.79 11.97 1.47
C VAL A 91 11.66 12.02 2.49
N ILE A 92 12.00 11.82 3.76
CA ILE A 92 11.06 12.01 4.86
C ILE A 92 10.98 13.50 5.14
N GLU A 93 9.89 14.14 4.71
CA GLU A 93 9.67 15.56 4.84
C GLU A 93 8.62 15.84 5.93
N PRO A 94 8.93 16.68 6.95
CA PRO A 94 7.95 17.06 7.96
C PRO A 94 6.88 17.99 7.37
N PHE A 95 5.78 18.17 8.12
CA PHE A 95 4.70 19.08 7.74
C PHE A 95 5.24 20.53 7.59
N ALA A 96 5.01 21.12 6.42
CA ALA A 96 5.67 22.36 6.02
C ALA A 96 4.95 23.65 6.50
N PHE A 97 3.64 23.58 6.84
CA PHE A 97 2.79 24.75 7.08
C PHE A 97 2.66 25.17 8.55
N ASP A 98 3.56 24.67 9.41
CA ASP A 98 3.68 25.04 10.80
C ASP A 98 5.16 25.10 11.18
N GLU A 99 5.62 26.23 11.73
CA GLU A 99 7.05 26.45 12.02
C GLU A 99 7.55 25.50 13.12
N GLY A 100 6.70 25.12 14.08
CA GLY A 100 7.04 24.15 15.12
C GLY A 100 7.32 22.78 14.51
N THR A 101 6.39 22.26 13.74
CA THR A 101 6.46 20.89 13.20
C THR A 101 7.60 20.67 12.20
N ARG A 102 8.10 21.73 11.54
CA ARG A 102 9.29 21.63 10.66
C ARG A 102 10.56 21.18 11.40
N ASN A 103 10.62 21.40 12.70
CA ASN A 103 11.76 21.04 13.54
C ASN A 103 11.47 19.86 14.46
N GLU A 104 10.25 19.30 14.40
CA GLU A 104 9.88 18.08 15.09
C GLU A 104 10.20 16.86 14.23
N PRO A 105 10.41 15.67 14.82
CA PRO A 105 10.62 14.45 14.07
C PRO A 105 9.35 13.99 13.36
N THR A 106 9.52 13.15 12.34
CA THR A 106 8.47 12.32 11.78
C THR A 106 8.43 11.01 12.56
N GLU A 107 7.25 10.61 13.01
CA GLU A 107 7.03 9.40 13.80
C GLU A 107 6.24 8.38 12.96
N PHE A 108 6.71 7.13 12.96
CA PHE A 108 6.04 6.00 12.31
C PHE A 108 5.82 4.88 13.32
N GLU A 109 4.66 4.24 13.24
CA GLU A 109 4.36 3.00 13.94
C GLU A 109 3.68 2.04 12.96
N LEU A 110 4.16 0.80 12.94
CA LEU A 110 3.70 -0.23 12.01
C LEU A 110 3.44 -1.54 12.75
N PHE A 111 2.23 -2.05 12.62
CA PHE A 111 1.89 -3.41 13.01
C PHE A 111 1.74 -4.28 11.78
N PHE A 112 2.43 -5.40 11.76
CA PHE A 112 2.37 -6.35 10.66
C PHE A 112 2.52 -7.78 11.15
N ARG A 113 2.04 -8.71 10.34
CA ARG A 113 2.11 -10.14 10.61
C ARG A 113 2.86 -10.88 9.54
N THR A 114 3.68 -11.82 9.98
CA THR A 114 4.23 -12.91 9.20
C THR A 114 3.51 -14.21 9.55
N THR A 115 3.95 -15.33 9.00
CA THR A 115 3.43 -16.66 9.41
C THR A 115 3.85 -17.04 10.84
N MET A 116 4.88 -16.39 11.40
CA MET A 116 5.46 -16.74 12.71
C MET A 116 5.01 -15.84 13.85
N ALA A 117 4.79 -14.56 13.57
CA ALA A 117 4.57 -13.58 14.61
C ALA A 117 3.86 -12.31 14.11
N GLU A 118 3.26 -11.59 15.04
CA GLU A 118 2.92 -10.20 14.88
C GLU A 118 4.07 -9.34 15.40
N TYR A 119 4.41 -8.30 14.65
CA TYR A 119 5.46 -7.34 14.98
C TYR A 119 4.87 -5.95 15.11
N ARG A 120 5.43 -5.19 16.07
CA ARG A 120 5.25 -3.74 16.18
C ARG A 120 6.59 -3.08 15.96
N TYR A 121 6.70 -2.25 14.95
CA TYR A 121 7.88 -1.49 14.63
C TYR A 121 7.61 -0.01 14.77
N GLU A 122 8.45 0.69 15.52
CA GLU A 122 8.41 2.14 15.73
C GLU A 122 9.70 2.77 15.21
N LEU A 123 9.58 3.88 14.50
CA LEU A 123 10.70 4.66 14.00
C LEU A 123 10.41 6.15 14.10
N THR A 124 11.31 6.88 14.75
CA THR A 124 11.28 8.36 14.82
C THR A 124 12.50 8.93 14.12
N VAL A 125 12.26 9.75 13.10
CA VAL A 125 13.32 10.31 12.24
C VAL A 125 13.22 11.82 12.19
N LYS A 126 14.36 12.50 12.43
CA LYS A 126 14.50 13.94 12.29
C LYS A 126 15.67 14.29 11.39
N LYS A 127 15.39 14.93 10.25
CA LYS A 127 16.45 15.32 9.30
C LYS A 127 17.40 14.15 8.94
N GLU A 128 16.85 12.98 8.63
CA GLU A 128 17.54 11.72 8.34
C GLU A 128 18.16 11.02 9.57
N VAL A 129 18.32 11.67 10.71
CA VAL A 129 18.82 11.08 11.96
C VAL A 129 17.70 10.30 12.64
N ILE A 130 18.01 9.12 13.13
CA ILE A 130 17.09 8.27 13.88
C ILE A 130 17.21 8.64 15.35
N GLU A 131 16.16 9.23 15.91
CA GLU A 131 16.08 9.58 17.33
C GLU A 131 15.56 8.39 18.17
N TYR A 132 14.64 7.58 17.61
CA TYR A 132 14.10 6.40 18.29
C TYR A 132 13.80 5.28 17.31
N GLU A 133 14.05 4.03 17.72
CA GLU A 133 13.71 2.83 16.95
C GLU A 133 13.42 1.66 17.90
N ARG A 134 12.31 0.93 17.66
CA ARG A 134 11.92 -0.21 18.48
C ARG A 134 11.25 -1.28 17.66
N LEU A 135 11.50 -2.53 18.05
CA LEU A 135 10.83 -3.71 17.52
C LEU A 135 10.35 -4.61 18.65
N ASP A 136 9.05 -4.83 18.68
CA ASP A 136 8.39 -5.79 19.55
C ASP A 136 7.83 -6.97 18.74
N ARG A 137 7.70 -8.14 19.37
CA ARG A 137 7.20 -9.36 18.77
C ARG A 137 6.16 -10.04 19.64
N ILE A 138 5.07 -10.52 19.03
CA ILE A 138 4.08 -11.41 19.63
C ILE A 138 4.11 -12.71 18.81
N LYS A 139 4.52 -13.83 19.40
CA LYS A 139 4.48 -15.13 18.73
C LYS A 139 3.03 -15.58 18.57
N LEU A 140 2.56 -15.83 17.34
CA LEU A 140 1.18 -16.27 17.08
C LEU A 140 0.84 -17.60 17.74
N GLU A 141 1.77 -18.55 17.74
CA GLU A 141 1.58 -19.88 18.35
C GLU A 141 1.29 -19.82 19.86
N THR A 142 1.92 -18.90 20.59
CA THR A 142 1.92 -18.88 22.07
C THR A 142 1.34 -17.61 22.69
N GLY A 143 1.09 -16.58 21.89
CA GLY A 143 0.71 -15.24 22.36
C GLY A 143 1.80 -14.54 23.19
N ARG A 144 3.04 -15.08 23.21
CA ARG A 144 4.12 -14.52 24.04
C ARG A 144 4.65 -13.22 23.44
N LYS A 145 4.54 -12.15 24.21
CA LYS A 145 5.08 -10.82 23.88
C LYS A 145 6.54 -10.70 24.32
N SER A 146 7.38 -10.09 23.50
CA SER A 146 8.77 -9.77 23.81
C SER A 146 9.26 -8.57 23.02
N ALA A 147 9.97 -7.64 23.68
CA ALA A 147 10.80 -6.68 22.96
C ALA A 147 11.99 -7.41 22.33
N LEU A 148 12.35 -7.01 21.11
CA LEU A 148 13.53 -7.54 20.41
C LEU A 148 14.69 -6.56 20.47
N PHE A 149 14.43 -5.28 20.22
CA PHE A 149 15.38 -4.21 20.45
C PHE A 149 14.69 -2.88 20.75
N GLU A 150 15.47 -1.97 21.31
CA GLU A 150 15.13 -0.58 21.52
C GLU A 150 16.39 0.27 21.35
N ARG A 151 16.29 1.31 20.55
CA ARG A 151 17.30 2.37 20.39
C ARG A 151 16.65 3.68 20.77
N ASP A 152 17.25 4.38 21.72
CA ASP A 152 16.90 5.72 22.14
C ASP A 152 18.15 6.60 21.99
N GLU A 153 18.17 7.42 20.94
CA GLU A 153 19.36 8.13 20.48
C GLU A 153 20.56 7.18 20.27
N ASP A 154 21.59 7.26 21.16
CA ASP A 154 22.80 6.42 21.12
C ASP A 154 22.70 5.15 21.99
N GLU A 155 21.68 5.03 22.83
CA GLU A 155 21.51 3.89 23.69
C GLU A 155 20.79 2.75 22.96
N ILE A 156 21.50 1.63 22.75
CA ILE A 156 20.95 0.44 22.10
C ILE A 156 20.83 -0.70 23.06
N THR A 157 19.63 -1.26 23.19
CA THR A 157 19.35 -2.44 24.00
C THR A 157 18.77 -3.55 23.15
N LEU A 158 19.48 -4.69 23.06
CA LEU A 158 19.01 -5.89 22.40
C LEU A 158 18.36 -6.84 23.44
N LYS A 159 17.15 -7.35 23.15
CA LYS A 159 16.34 -8.13 24.09
C LYS A 159 15.81 -9.42 23.41
N GLY A 160 15.16 -10.27 24.15
CA GLY A 160 14.46 -11.44 23.65
C GLY A 160 15.32 -12.33 22.73
N ALA A 161 14.86 -12.55 21.52
CA ALA A 161 15.59 -13.35 20.51
C ALA A 161 16.90 -12.68 20.04
N PHE A 162 17.04 -11.37 20.23
CA PHE A 162 18.23 -10.61 19.81
C PHE A 162 19.24 -10.38 20.96
N ALA A 163 18.97 -10.82 22.18
CA ALA A 163 19.83 -10.56 23.35
C ALA A 163 21.28 -11.07 23.22
N ARG A 164 21.57 -11.99 22.28
CA ARG A 164 22.91 -12.51 22.01
C ARG A 164 23.60 -11.85 20.82
N LEU A 165 22.90 -11.02 20.08
CA LEU A 165 23.47 -10.26 18.97
C LEU A 165 24.29 -9.10 19.54
N LYS A 166 25.15 -8.54 18.70
CA LYS A 166 26.01 -7.39 19.07
C LYS A 166 25.80 -6.26 18.07
N THR A 167 25.88 -5.06 18.54
CA THR A 167 25.94 -3.84 17.73
C THR A 167 27.36 -3.33 17.63
N SER A 168 27.65 -2.52 16.60
CA SER A 168 28.89 -1.78 16.51
C SER A 168 28.79 -0.50 17.36
N ASP A 169 29.87 -0.13 18.03
CA ASP A 169 29.98 1.16 18.74
C ASP A 169 29.98 2.36 17.77
N GLU A 170 30.22 2.10 16.46
CA GLU A 170 30.24 3.10 15.38
C GLU A 170 28.99 3.02 14.48
N LEU A 171 27.83 2.58 15.02
CA LEU A 171 26.59 2.56 14.24
C LEU A 171 26.18 3.99 13.85
N SER A 172 26.03 4.23 12.54
CA SER A 172 25.58 5.55 12.05
C SER A 172 24.18 5.90 12.60
N ASP A 173 24.01 7.17 12.98
CA ASP A 173 22.75 7.74 13.44
C ASP A 173 21.65 7.78 12.35
N THR A 174 22.04 7.65 11.08
CA THR A 174 21.12 7.62 9.93
C THR A 174 20.75 6.22 9.48
N LEU A 175 21.42 5.17 9.98
CA LEU A 175 21.19 3.79 9.62
C LEU A 175 20.17 3.14 10.60
N PRO A 176 19.01 2.63 10.13
CA PRO A 176 18.13 1.87 10.99
C PRO A 176 18.83 0.66 11.60
N LEU A 177 18.59 0.43 12.89
CA LEU A 177 19.14 -0.73 13.61
C LEU A 177 18.65 -2.05 13.00
N LEU A 178 17.37 -2.08 12.56
CA LEU A 178 16.83 -3.24 11.85
C LEU A 178 17.61 -3.52 10.56
N SER A 179 17.93 -2.49 9.78
CA SER A 179 18.76 -2.64 8.56
C SER A 179 20.18 -3.11 8.90
N TYR A 180 20.80 -2.56 9.93
CA TYR A 180 22.12 -2.99 10.42
C TYR A 180 22.11 -4.48 10.82
N LEU A 181 21.08 -4.91 11.57
CA LEU A 181 20.93 -6.31 11.96
C LEU A 181 20.74 -7.21 10.73
N GLY A 182 20.02 -6.77 9.72
CA GLY A 182 19.86 -7.49 8.45
C GLY A 182 21.17 -7.70 7.69
N ILE A 183 21.99 -6.64 7.60
CA ILE A 183 23.31 -6.69 6.95
C ILE A 183 24.26 -7.64 7.73
N THR A 184 24.26 -7.53 9.06
CA THR A 184 25.25 -8.21 9.91
C THR A 184 24.83 -9.65 10.23
N TYR A 185 23.55 -9.89 10.40
CA TYR A 185 22.99 -11.17 10.87
C TYR A 185 21.99 -11.77 9.88
N SER A 186 22.30 -11.74 8.58
CA SER A 186 21.47 -12.23 7.49
C SER A 186 21.04 -13.72 7.59
N LYS A 187 21.60 -14.50 8.52
CA LYS A 187 21.21 -15.89 8.80
C LYS A 187 20.35 -16.06 10.06
N ASN A 188 20.02 -14.96 10.74
CA ASN A 188 19.16 -15.04 11.92
C ASN A 188 17.69 -15.11 11.46
N GLU A 189 17.01 -16.19 11.80
CA GLU A 189 15.64 -16.48 11.36
C GLU A 189 14.65 -15.35 11.72
N VAL A 190 14.77 -14.73 12.89
CA VAL A 190 13.86 -13.67 13.32
C VAL A 190 14.16 -12.34 12.61
N VAL A 191 15.45 -12.06 12.35
CA VAL A 191 15.83 -10.89 11.55
C VAL A 191 15.31 -11.04 10.13
N GLN A 192 15.45 -12.23 9.54
CA GLN A 192 14.95 -12.50 8.19
C GLN A 192 13.43 -12.45 8.13
N ASP A 193 12.72 -13.08 9.06
CA ASP A 193 11.26 -13.07 9.11
C ASP A 193 10.68 -11.63 9.08
N VAL A 194 11.32 -10.71 9.81
CA VAL A 194 10.94 -9.30 9.80
C VAL A 194 11.27 -8.63 8.47
N LEU A 195 12.48 -8.83 7.94
CA LEU A 195 12.93 -8.16 6.73
C LEU A 195 12.25 -8.69 5.46
N ASP A 196 11.94 -9.98 5.42
CA ASP A 196 11.20 -10.60 4.32
C ASP A 196 9.79 -9.97 4.20
N TRP A 197 9.18 -9.57 5.32
CA TRP A 197 7.93 -8.83 5.26
C TRP A 197 8.08 -7.49 4.55
N PHE A 198 9.13 -6.72 4.84
CA PHE A 198 9.39 -5.44 4.18
C PHE A 198 9.77 -5.61 2.70
N ASP A 199 10.45 -6.69 2.34
CA ASP A 199 10.97 -6.88 0.97
C ASP A 199 10.02 -7.66 0.07
N GLU A 200 9.35 -8.69 0.59
CA GLU A 200 8.58 -9.63 -0.22
C GLU A 200 7.07 -9.59 0.01
N GLU A 201 6.61 -9.16 1.20
CA GLU A 201 5.20 -9.24 1.57
C GLU A 201 4.42 -7.93 1.40
N ILE A 202 5.08 -6.84 1.01
CA ILE A 202 4.44 -5.58 0.66
C ILE A 202 5.01 -5.01 -0.64
N ASP A 203 4.16 -4.79 -1.63
CA ASP A 203 4.53 -4.20 -2.91
C ASP A 203 3.86 -2.83 -3.10
N PHE A 204 4.63 -1.84 -3.57
CA PHE A 204 4.12 -0.50 -3.92
C PHE A 204 4.16 -0.30 -5.41
N LEU A 205 3.00 -0.04 -6.02
CA LEU A 205 2.92 0.26 -7.43
C LEU A 205 2.73 1.77 -7.64
N ASN A 206 3.79 2.41 -8.11
CA ASN A 206 3.80 3.81 -8.49
C ASN A 206 3.83 3.92 -10.02
N TYR A 207 2.93 4.69 -10.61
CA TYR A 207 2.74 4.79 -12.06
C TYR A 207 3.88 5.47 -12.83
N GLY A 208 5.10 5.53 -12.29
CA GLY A 208 6.25 6.13 -12.95
C GLY A 208 6.69 5.43 -14.23
N ASN A 209 6.73 4.09 -14.24
CA ASN A 209 7.09 3.30 -15.41
C ASN A 209 6.52 1.87 -15.35
N PRO A 210 5.22 1.68 -15.69
CA PRO A 210 4.55 0.37 -15.57
C PRO A 210 5.21 -0.74 -16.40
N MET A 211 5.96 -0.40 -17.46
CA MET A 211 6.62 -1.39 -18.29
C MET A 211 7.90 -1.99 -17.68
N GLN A 212 8.65 -1.22 -16.89
CA GLN A 212 9.79 -1.76 -16.13
C GLN A 212 9.34 -2.71 -15.01
N GLU A 213 8.24 -2.35 -14.35
CA GLU A 213 7.65 -3.17 -13.30
C GLU A 213 7.06 -4.46 -13.87
N LEU A 214 6.38 -4.37 -15.02
CA LEU A 214 5.88 -5.53 -15.78
C LEU A 214 6.99 -6.55 -16.07
N ARG A 215 8.17 -6.09 -16.49
CA ARG A 215 9.34 -6.94 -16.74
C ARG A 215 9.69 -7.80 -15.53
N MET A 216 9.78 -7.19 -14.36
CA MET A 216 10.19 -7.88 -13.12
C MET A 216 9.15 -8.91 -12.66
N ALA A 217 7.88 -8.65 -12.92
CA ALA A 217 6.79 -9.53 -12.48
C ALA A 217 6.55 -10.73 -13.39
N ILE A 218 6.61 -10.55 -14.73
CA ILE A 218 6.27 -11.61 -15.70
C ILE A 218 7.42 -12.61 -15.91
N SER A 219 8.68 -12.16 -15.87
CA SER A 219 9.83 -13.00 -16.30
C SER A 219 10.11 -14.21 -15.41
N LYS A 220 9.46 -14.35 -14.27
CA LYS A 220 9.86 -15.33 -13.24
C LYS A 220 8.80 -16.36 -12.84
N SER A 221 7.56 -16.31 -13.33
CA SER A 221 6.52 -17.24 -12.85
C SER A 221 5.44 -17.54 -13.87
N GLU A 222 5.40 -18.79 -14.33
CA GLU A 222 4.31 -19.32 -15.17
C GLU A 222 2.94 -19.26 -14.47
N ASP A 223 2.89 -19.37 -13.15
CA ASP A 223 1.63 -19.26 -12.38
C ASP A 223 1.06 -17.84 -12.44
N VAL A 224 1.94 -16.82 -12.37
CA VAL A 224 1.54 -15.42 -12.55
C VAL A 224 0.97 -15.21 -13.96
N LYS A 225 1.66 -15.69 -15.00
CA LYS A 225 1.19 -15.60 -16.39
C LYS A 225 -0.18 -16.26 -16.56
N ARG A 226 -0.34 -17.48 -16.04
CA ARG A 226 -1.60 -18.22 -16.14
C ARG A 226 -2.76 -17.48 -15.43
N LEU A 227 -2.55 -16.98 -14.23
CA LEU A 227 -3.58 -16.22 -13.51
C LEU A 227 -3.91 -14.90 -14.21
N MET A 228 -2.90 -14.20 -14.76
CA MET A 228 -3.13 -13.01 -15.60
C MET A 228 -4.02 -13.31 -16.81
N LEU A 229 -3.73 -14.38 -17.56
CA LEU A 229 -4.54 -14.78 -18.71
C LEU A 229 -5.98 -15.08 -18.30
N GLN A 230 -6.16 -15.82 -17.20
CA GLN A 230 -7.50 -16.07 -16.67
C GLN A 230 -8.24 -14.77 -16.35
N MET A 231 -7.58 -13.82 -15.68
CA MET A 231 -8.19 -12.52 -15.35
C MET A 231 -8.52 -11.70 -16.62
N ILE A 232 -7.63 -11.69 -17.61
CA ILE A 232 -7.85 -11.02 -18.91
C ILE A 232 -9.08 -11.60 -19.61
N GLN A 233 -9.25 -12.92 -19.62
CA GLN A 233 -10.39 -13.59 -20.22
C GLN A 233 -11.70 -13.30 -19.46
N GLU A 234 -11.65 -13.29 -18.11
CA GLU A 234 -12.80 -12.90 -17.26
C GLU A 234 -13.21 -11.42 -17.47
N MET A 235 -12.28 -10.56 -17.91
CA MET A 235 -12.54 -9.14 -18.21
C MET A 235 -13.04 -8.89 -19.64
N ASP A 236 -13.16 -9.92 -20.48
CA ASP A 236 -13.61 -9.85 -21.87
C ASP A 236 -12.80 -8.84 -22.71
N LEU A 237 -11.47 -8.95 -22.64
CA LEU A 237 -10.55 -8.02 -23.33
C LEU A 237 -10.14 -8.49 -24.74
N ASP A 238 -10.80 -9.51 -25.29
CA ASP A 238 -10.51 -10.10 -26.63
C ASP A 238 -9.06 -10.59 -26.81
N ILE A 239 -8.32 -10.74 -25.70
CA ILE A 239 -6.93 -11.23 -25.69
C ILE A 239 -6.96 -12.69 -25.22
N VAL A 240 -6.54 -13.59 -26.11
CA VAL A 240 -6.54 -15.04 -25.84
C VAL A 240 -5.23 -15.56 -25.25
N ASP A 241 -4.11 -14.88 -25.56
CA ASP A 241 -2.78 -15.17 -25.02
C ASP A 241 -1.89 -13.95 -25.12
N PHE A 242 -0.73 -14.01 -24.49
CA PHE A 242 0.35 -13.05 -24.71
C PHE A 242 1.71 -13.74 -24.58
N ARG A 243 2.70 -13.17 -25.24
CA ARG A 243 4.09 -13.59 -25.11
C ARG A 243 5.00 -12.41 -24.80
N VAL A 244 6.11 -12.73 -24.16
CA VAL A 244 7.13 -11.75 -23.78
C VAL A 244 8.41 -12.10 -24.54
N GLU A 245 8.98 -11.16 -25.27
CA GLU A 245 10.27 -11.26 -25.92
C GLU A 245 11.29 -10.41 -25.17
N GLU A 246 12.41 -11.02 -24.81
CA GLU A 246 13.57 -10.28 -24.31
C GLU A 246 14.39 -9.77 -25.50
N LYS A 247 14.69 -8.48 -25.51
CA LYS A 247 15.54 -7.80 -26.48
C LYS A 247 16.90 -7.48 -25.89
N GLU A 248 17.86 -7.15 -26.74
CA GLU A 248 19.16 -6.63 -26.30
C GLU A 248 18.97 -5.40 -25.38
N ASN A 249 19.86 -5.23 -24.39
CA ASN A 249 19.81 -4.19 -23.37
C ASN A 249 18.64 -4.33 -22.36
N ASP A 250 18.28 -5.55 -22.02
CA ASP A 250 17.27 -5.84 -21.00
C ASP A 250 15.88 -5.23 -21.27
N ARG A 251 15.56 -4.90 -22.49
CA ARG A 251 14.23 -4.49 -22.89
C ARG A 251 13.34 -5.70 -23.12
N ILE A 252 12.09 -5.60 -22.67
CA ILE A 252 11.07 -6.57 -23.05
C ILE A 252 10.07 -5.95 -24.02
N GLU A 253 9.60 -6.77 -24.95
CA GLU A 253 8.42 -6.49 -25.75
C GLU A 253 7.35 -7.52 -25.41
N VAL A 254 6.13 -7.04 -25.25
CA VAL A 254 4.97 -7.88 -24.97
C VAL A 254 4.07 -7.84 -26.20
N PHE A 255 3.66 -9.00 -26.66
CA PHE A 255 2.74 -9.16 -27.79
C PHE A 255 1.47 -9.81 -27.27
N THR A 256 0.33 -9.19 -27.53
CA THR A 256 -1.00 -9.71 -27.24
C THR A 256 -1.52 -10.47 -28.44
N LYS A 257 -2.15 -11.63 -28.20
CA LYS A 257 -2.75 -12.45 -29.27
C LYS A 257 -4.26 -12.27 -29.24
N HIS A 258 -4.82 -11.92 -30.38
CA HIS A 258 -6.24 -11.78 -30.62
C HIS A 258 -6.73 -12.84 -31.60
N VAL A 259 -7.97 -13.27 -31.45
CA VAL A 259 -8.65 -14.17 -32.39
C VAL A 259 -9.98 -13.54 -32.77
N VAL A 260 -10.14 -13.28 -34.08
CA VAL A 260 -11.39 -12.77 -34.65
C VAL A 260 -11.84 -13.75 -35.70
N ASP A 261 -12.98 -14.39 -35.45
CA ASP A 261 -13.45 -15.54 -36.21
C ASP A 261 -12.39 -16.68 -36.21
N GLU A 262 -11.80 -16.99 -37.35
CA GLU A 262 -10.72 -17.98 -37.46
C GLU A 262 -9.33 -17.33 -37.67
N TYR A 263 -9.25 -16.00 -37.64
CA TYR A 263 -8.01 -15.26 -37.88
C TYR A 263 -7.31 -14.91 -36.59
N GLU A 264 -6.03 -15.31 -36.48
CA GLU A 264 -5.17 -14.97 -35.37
C GLU A 264 -4.29 -13.76 -35.71
N ALA A 265 -4.25 -12.76 -34.86
CA ALA A 265 -3.38 -11.59 -35.00
C ALA A 265 -2.60 -11.34 -33.70
N GLU A 266 -1.37 -10.90 -33.85
CA GLU A 266 -0.57 -10.40 -32.73
C GLU A 266 -0.40 -8.89 -32.85
N LEU A 267 -0.60 -8.19 -31.74
CA LEU A 267 -0.33 -6.75 -31.60
C LEU A 267 0.78 -6.54 -30.58
N ASN A 268 1.66 -5.58 -30.84
CA ASN A 268 2.56 -5.11 -29.79
C ASN A 268 1.74 -4.40 -28.72
N LEU A 269 2.03 -4.64 -27.45
CA LEU A 269 1.31 -4.01 -26.33
C LEU A 269 1.31 -2.46 -26.42
N PHE A 270 2.30 -1.85 -27.07
CA PHE A 270 2.31 -0.41 -27.32
C PHE A 270 1.21 0.08 -28.27
N ASP A 271 0.68 -0.80 -29.10
CA ASP A 271 -0.40 -0.51 -30.05
C ASP A 271 -1.78 -0.74 -29.46
N GLU A 272 -1.85 -1.35 -28.27
CA GLU A 272 -3.08 -1.56 -27.51
C GLU A 272 -3.66 -0.26 -26.93
N SER A 273 -4.91 -0.33 -26.49
CA SER A 273 -5.56 0.78 -25.82
C SER A 273 -4.81 1.19 -24.53
N SER A 274 -4.97 2.44 -24.09
CA SER A 274 -4.35 2.92 -22.85
C SER A 274 -4.84 2.17 -21.61
N GLY A 275 -6.10 1.69 -21.62
CA GLY A 275 -6.67 0.86 -20.57
C GLY A 275 -6.06 -0.53 -20.54
N THR A 276 -5.93 -1.19 -21.70
CA THR A 276 -5.26 -2.50 -21.84
C THR A 276 -3.81 -2.43 -21.36
N LYS A 277 -3.06 -1.40 -21.79
CA LYS A 277 -1.68 -1.16 -21.33
C LYS A 277 -1.58 -1.03 -19.83
N LYS A 278 -2.51 -0.29 -19.20
CA LYS A 278 -2.54 -0.15 -17.76
C LYS A 278 -2.84 -1.49 -17.06
N LEU A 279 -3.80 -2.25 -17.54
CA LEU A 279 -4.11 -3.58 -17.00
C LEU A 279 -2.91 -4.51 -17.07
N PHE A 280 -2.21 -4.55 -18.20
CA PHE A 280 -0.97 -5.33 -18.32
C PHE A 280 0.13 -4.88 -17.34
N GLY A 281 0.17 -3.61 -16.97
CA GLY A 281 1.05 -3.11 -15.92
C GLY A 281 0.62 -3.50 -14.50
N LEU A 282 -0.69 -3.70 -14.26
CA LEU A 282 -1.26 -4.01 -12.94
C LEU A 282 -1.39 -5.50 -12.66
N LEU A 283 -1.87 -6.26 -13.64
CA LEU A 283 -2.26 -7.67 -13.45
C LEU A 283 -1.14 -8.57 -12.94
N PRO A 284 0.14 -8.41 -13.32
CA PRO A 284 1.23 -9.20 -12.75
C PRO A 284 1.37 -9.05 -11.24
N PHE A 285 1.23 -7.81 -10.74
CA PHE A 285 1.32 -7.53 -9.30
C PHE A 285 0.11 -8.06 -8.55
N ILE A 286 -1.07 -7.89 -9.13
CA ILE A 286 -2.32 -8.45 -8.59
C ILE A 286 -2.23 -9.97 -8.54
N ALA A 287 -1.81 -10.63 -9.62
CA ALA A 287 -1.65 -12.07 -9.67
C ALA A 287 -0.60 -12.56 -8.66
N LYS A 288 0.57 -11.88 -8.58
CA LYS A 288 1.61 -12.18 -7.58
C LYS A 288 1.04 -12.07 -6.16
N SER A 289 0.33 -10.97 -5.87
CA SER A 289 -0.25 -10.75 -4.55
C SER A 289 -1.25 -11.83 -4.17
N LEU A 290 -2.18 -12.18 -5.04
CA LEU A 290 -3.18 -13.24 -4.81
C LEU A 290 -2.53 -14.63 -4.64
N LEU A 291 -1.47 -14.93 -5.39
CA LEU A 291 -0.75 -16.20 -5.30
C LEU A 291 0.10 -16.34 -4.05
N ARG A 292 0.61 -15.24 -3.51
CA ARG A 292 1.50 -15.23 -2.35
C ARG A 292 0.82 -14.84 -1.04
N GLY A 293 -0.27 -14.07 -1.08
CA GLY A 293 -0.95 -13.50 0.09
C GLY A 293 -0.32 -12.19 0.56
N THR A 294 0.27 -11.41 -0.37
CA THR A 294 1.00 -10.18 -0.03
C THR A 294 0.09 -8.94 -0.04
N THR A 295 0.55 -7.85 0.57
CA THR A 295 -0.12 -6.55 0.56
C THR A 295 0.32 -5.76 -0.67
N LEU A 296 -0.64 -5.36 -1.51
CA LEU A 296 -0.40 -4.54 -2.70
C LEU A 296 -0.95 -3.12 -2.49
N VAL A 297 -0.08 -2.13 -2.59
CA VAL A 297 -0.40 -0.71 -2.38
C VAL A 297 -0.33 0.03 -3.71
N ILE A 298 -1.44 0.66 -4.14
CA ILE A 298 -1.56 1.31 -5.44
C ILE A 298 -2.11 2.73 -5.30
N ASP A 299 -1.38 3.73 -5.76
CA ASP A 299 -1.90 5.10 -5.87
C ASP A 299 -2.69 5.26 -7.18
N GLU A 300 -3.87 5.89 -7.13
CA GLU A 300 -4.78 6.13 -8.26
C GLU A 300 -5.09 4.86 -9.08
N LEU A 301 -5.57 3.79 -8.43
CA LEU A 301 -5.91 2.53 -9.10
C LEU A 301 -6.91 2.72 -10.25
N ASP A 302 -7.88 3.63 -10.09
CA ASP A 302 -8.95 3.93 -11.06
C ASP A 302 -8.46 4.65 -12.32
N ALA A 303 -7.30 5.30 -12.31
CA ALA A 303 -6.84 6.07 -13.45
C ALA A 303 -6.75 5.21 -14.73
N LYS A 304 -7.48 5.60 -15.80
CA LYS A 304 -7.57 4.90 -17.12
C LYS A 304 -8.17 3.48 -17.08
N ILE A 305 -8.79 3.06 -16.00
CA ILE A 305 -9.50 1.78 -15.90
C ILE A 305 -11.00 2.04 -15.94
N HIS A 306 -11.72 1.25 -16.74
CA HIS A 306 -13.18 1.34 -16.74
C HIS A 306 -13.76 0.91 -15.39
N PRO A 307 -14.78 1.59 -14.84
CA PRO A 307 -15.34 1.27 -13.52
C PRO A 307 -15.75 -0.19 -13.31
N VAL A 308 -16.24 -0.87 -14.33
CA VAL A 308 -16.58 -2.31 -14.26
C VAL A 308 -15.34 -3.16 -14.00
N LEU A 309 -14.21 -2.84 -14.64
CA LEU A 309 -12.94 -3.55 -14.45
C LEU A 309 -12.34 -3.23 -13.07
N LEU A 310 -12.45 -1.97 -12.62
CA LEU A 310 -12.07 -1.59 -11.26
C LEU A 310 -12.86 -2.38 -10.21
N LYS A 311 -14.20 -2.46 -10.38
CA LYS A 311 -15.06 -3.30 -9.51
C LYS A 311 -14.63 -4.76 -9.52
N TYR A 312 -14.31 -5.32 -10.69
CA TYR A 312 -13.82 -6.70 -10.80
C TYR A 312 -12.53 -6.91 -10.00
N LEU A 313 -11.54 -6.02 -10.12
CA LEU A 313 -10.28 -6.10 -9.38
C LEU A 313 -10.52 -6.07 -7.87
N ILE A 314 -11.32 -5.12 -7.38
CA ILE A 314 -11.67 -4.99 -5.95
C ILE A 314 -12.35 -6.27 -5.46
N MET A 315 -13.37 -6.74 -6.18
CA MET A 315 -14.13 -7.93 -5.81
C MET A 315 -13.30 -9.22 -5.86
N THR A 316 -12.23 -9.27 -6.64
CA THR A 316 -11.31 -10.40 -6.67
C THR A 316 -10.55 -10.55 -5.36
N PHE A 317 -10.09 -9.45 -4.75
CA PHE A 317 -9.47 -9.48 -3.42
C PHE A 317 -10.49 -9.78 -2.32
N SER A 318 -11.69 -9.26 -2.41
CA SER A 318 -12.77 -9.48 -1.42
C SER A 318 -13.39 -10.89 -1.52
N ASN A 319 -13.11 -11.66 -2.56
CA ASN A 319 -13.63 -13.02 -2.72
C ASN A 319 -12.66 -14.05 -2.13
N MET A 320 -12.96 -14.61 -0.97
CA MET A 320 -12.11 -15.57 -0.26
C MET A 320 -11.92 -16.91 -0.99
N GLU A 321 -12.76 -17.25 -1.97
CA GLU A 321 -12.55 -18.42 -2.85
C GLU A 321 -11.41 -18.15 -3.86
N LYS A 322 -11.24 -16.90 -4.32
CA LYS A 322 -10.16 -16.46 -5.20
C LYS A 322 -8.92 -16.05 -4.39
N ASN A 323 -9.11 -15.31 -3.32
CA ASN A 323 -8.08 -14.79 -2.41
C ASN A 323 -7.79 -15.75 -1.25
N LYS A 324 -7.41 -16.97 -1.55
CA LYS A 324 -7.17 -18.04 -0.55
C LYS A 324 -5.97 -17.80 0.36
N LYS A 325 -5.06 -16.93 -0.03
CA LYS A 325 -3.82 -16.62 0.70
C LYS A 325 -3.92 -15.37 1.57
N GLY A 326 -5.09 -14.68 1.56
CA GLY A 326 -5.28 -13.48 2.35
C GLY A 326 -4.48 -12.27 1.83
N ALA A 327 -4.39 -12.11 0.52
CA ALA A 327 -3.80 -10.91 -0.08
C ALA A 327 -4.60 -9.66 0.27
N GLN A 328 -3.92 -8.54 0.45
CA GLN A 328 -4.53 -7.25 0.76
C GLN A 328 -4.30 -6.25 -0.38
N LEU A 329 -5.33 -5.47 -0.73
CA LEU A 329 -5.27 -4.39 -1.71
C LEU A 329 -5.57 -3.05 -1.02
N ILE A 330 -4.60 -2.15 -0.99
CA ILE A 330 -4.75 -0.80 -0.48
C ILE A 330 -4.57 0.17 -1.64
N PHE A 331 -5.53 1.06 -1.86
CA PHE A 331 -5.42 1.98 -2.98
C PHE A 331 -6.08 3.32 -2.74
N THR A 332 -5.63 4.34 -3.48
CA THR A 332 -6.37 5.61 -3.59
C THR A 332 -7.25 5.59 -4.83
N SER A 333 -8.39 6.28 -4.77
CA SER A 333 -9.30 6.41 -5.91
C SER A 333 -10.02 7.75 -5.94
N HIS A 334 -10.38 8.16 -7.15
CA HIS A 334 -11.35 9.23 -7.44
C HIS A 334 -12.68 8.69 -8.00
N ASP A 335 -12.75 7.39 -8.32
CA ASP A 335 -13.94 6.76 -8.84
C ASP A 335 -14.98 6.56 -7.73
N LEU A 336 -16.12 7.22 -7.89
CA LEU A 336 -17.24 7.10 -6.95
C LEU A 336 -18.23 5.99 -7.33
N SER A 337 -18.15 5.46 -8.54
CA SER A 337 -19.10 4.44 -9.01
C SER A 337 -18.97 3.13 -8.24
N THR A 338 -17.75 2.83 -7.74
CA THR A 338 -17.49 1.68 -6.88
C THR A 338 -17.73 1.94 -5.41
N MET A 339 -17.89 3.21 -4.98
CA MET A 339 -18.11 3.60 -3.57
C MET A 339 -19.56 3.30 -3.13
N ASN A 340 -19.89 2.05 -2.93
CA ASN A 340 -21.21 1.62 -2.50
C ASN A 340 -21.17 0.35 -1.63
N SER A 341 -22.27 0.04 -0.95
CA SER A 341 -22.37 -1.08 -0.01
C SER A 341 -22.39 -2.47 -0.65
N GLU A 342 -22.50 -2.59 -1.98
CA GLU A 342 -22.35 -3.89 -2.67
C GLU A 342 -20.89 -4.26 -2.84
N VAL A 343 -20.02 -3.24 -3.01
CA VAL A 343 -18.58 -3.40 -3.24
C VAL A 343 -17.81 -3.42 -1.93
N PHE A 344 -18.09 -2.47 -1.05
CA PHE A 344 -17.30 -2.25 0.17
C PHE A 344 -18.10 -2.42 1.45
N ARG A 345 -17.41 -2.87 2.48
CA ARG A 345 -17.74 -2.67 3.88
C ARG A 345 -17.46 -1.21 4.27
N ARG A 346 -18.11 -0.69 5.30
CA ARG A 346 -17.84 0.69 5.76
C ARG A 346 -16.44 0.89 6.33
N ASP A 347 -15.83 -0.14 6.91
CA ASP A 347 -14.46 -0.13 7.43
C ASP A 347 -13.40 -0.20 6.32
N GLU A 348 -13.75 -0.62 5.10
CA GLU A 348 -12.88 -0.60 3.93
C GLU A 348 -12.80 0.77 3.24
N ILE A 349 -13.69 1.72 3.58
CA ILE A 349 -13.73 3.06 2.98
C ILE A 349 -13.09 4.08 3.92
N TRP A 350 -12.01 4.69 3.45
CA TRP A 350 -11.26 5.71 4.15
C TRP A 350 -11.38 7.06 3.46
N PHE A 351 -11.42 8.12 4.25
CA PHE A 351 -11.45 9.49 3.74
C PHE A 351 -10.24 10.28 4.21
N VAL A 352 -9.64 11.01 3.26
CA VAL A 352 -8.67 12.06 3.58
C VAL A 352 -9.32 13.41 3.40
N ALA A 353 -9.49 14.16 4.49
CA ALA A 353 -10.03 15.50 4.50
C ALA A 353 -8.92 16.53 4.73
N LYS A 354 -9.01 17.68 4.06
CA LYS A 354 -8.08 18.78 4.25
C LYS A 354 -8.59 19.75 5.30
N GLY A 355 -7.85 19.89 6.39
CA GLY A 355 -8.15 20.83 7.46
C GLY A 355 -7.87 22.29 7.08
N ASN A 356 -8.36 23.23 7.89
CA ASN A 356 -8.18 24.68 7.67
C ASN A 356 -6.72 25.13 7.69
N ARG A 357 -5.83 24.40 8.34
CA ARG A 357 -4.38 24.63 8.40
C ARG A 357 -3.60 23.85 7.34
N GLN A 358 -4.25 23.43 6.27
CA GLN A 358 -3.69 22.59 5.18
C GLN A 358 -3.25 21.18 5.62
N ASN A 359 -3.51 20.78 6.85
CA ASN A 359 -3.23 19.44 7.37
C ASN A 359 -4.25 18.42 6.85
N SER A 360 -3.78 17.22 6.56
CA SER A 360 -4.62 16.07 6.22
C SER A 360 -5.14 15.39 7.48
N LYS A 361 -6.40 14.94 7.44
CA LYS A 361 -7.03 14.08 8.43
C LYS A 361 -7.45 12.81 7.75
N LEU A 362 -7.20 11.67 8.37
CA LEU A 362 -7.59 10.36 7.88
C LEU A 362 -8.62 9.75 8.83
N TYR A 363 -9.70 9.17 8.31
CA TYR A 363 -10.72 8.47 9.09
C TYR A 363 -11.51 7.49 8.22
N SER A 364 -11.97 6.41 8.82
CA SER A 364 -12.81 5.42 8.17
C SER A 364 -14.30 5.84 8.15
N LEU A 365 -15.04 5.39 7.15
CA LEU A 365 -16.50 5.59 7.09
C LEU A 365 -17.22 4.93 8.25
N VAL A 366 -16.69 3.84 8.81
CA VAL A 366 -17.29 3.17 9.98
C VAL A 366 -17.15 4.02 11.25
N GLU A 367 -16.08 4.80 11.38
CA GLU A 367 -15.84 5.70 12.51
C GLU A 367 -16.60 7.02 12.38
N PHE A 368 -16.97 7.37 11.16
CA PHE A 368 -17.64 8.63 10.89
C PHE A 368 -19.01 8.70 11.55
N LYS A 369 -19.24 9.80 12.29
CA LYS A 369 -20.53 10.13 12.89
C LYS A 369 -21.09 11.41 12.28
N ASN A 370 -22.37 11.40 11.95
CA ASN A 370 -23.04 12.59 11.47
C ASN A 370 -23.15 13.67 12.57
N LYS A 371 -23.67 14.86 12.23
CA LYS A 371 -23.84 15.98 13.18
C LYS A 371 -24.72 15.65 14.41
N LYS A 372 -25.49 14.55 14.36
CA LYS A 372 -26.31 14.06 15.47
C LYS A 372 -25.59 12.97 16.30
N GLY A 373 -24.35 12.61 15.96
CA GLY A 373 -23.59 11.56 16.62
C GLY A 373 -23.98 10.13 16.18
N GLU A 374 -24.76 9.99 15.08
CA GLU A 374 -25.21 8.70 14.57
C GLU A 374 -24.21 8.16 13.54
N SER A 375 -23.92 6.85 13.56
CA SER A 375 -23.12 6.18 12.55
C SER A 375 -23.85 6.13 11.20
N ILE A 376 -23.09 6.07 10.12
CA ILE A 376 -23.64 5.92 8.77
C ILE A 376 -24.30 4.53 8.64
N ARG A 377 -25.48 4.47 8.06
CA ARG A 377 -26.22 3.22 7.85
C ARG A 377 -25.56 2.39 6.73
N LYS A 378 -25.58 1.07 6.88
CA LYS A 378 -25.03 0.12 5.88
C LYS A 378 -25.69 0.21 4.50
N ASP A 379 -26.96 0.63 4.44
CA ASP A 379 -27.75 0.79 3.22
C ASP A 379 -27.72 2.21 2.64
N ALA A 380 -26.83 3.07 3.15
CA ALA A 380 -26.67 4.44 2.67
C ALA A 380 -26.00 4.44 1.26
N LYS A 381 -26.36 5.43 0.45
CA LYS A 381 -25.67 5.68 -0.83
C LYS A 381 -24.40 6.48 -0.55
N PHE A 382 -23.28 5.78 -0.37
CA PHE A 382 -22.01 6.37 0.09
C PHE A 382 -21.49 7.40 -0.91
N ASP A 383 -21.52 7.10 -2.21
CA ASP A 383 -21.16 7.98 -3.33
C ASP A 383 -21.93 9.31 -3.30
N LYS A 384 -23.27 9.22 -3.20
CA LYS A 384 -24.14 10.38 -3.17
C LYS A 384 -23.91 11.23 -1.92
N GLN A 385 -23.78 10.58 -0.76
CA GLN A 385 -23.54 11.29 0.51
C GLN A 385 -22.15 11.96 0.54
N TYR A 386 -21.16 11.35 -0.10
CA TYR A 386 -19.84 11.97 -0.30
C TYR A 386 -19.95 13.23 -1.16
N LEU A 387 -20.62 13.16 -2.32
CA LEU A 387 -20.86 14.34 -3.19
C LEU A 387 -21.70 15.44 -2.54
N GLU A 388 -22.59 15.09 -1.61
CA GLU A 388 -23.37 16.04 -0.81
C GLU A 388 -22.58 16.68 0.33
N GLY A 389 -21.30 16.33 0.49
CA GLY A 389 -20.44 16.87 1.54
C GLY A 389 -20.70 16.34 2.94
N LYS A 390 -21.38 15.21 3.08
CA LYS A 390 -21.76 14.69 4.39
C LYS A 390 -20.61 14.14 5.19
N TYR A 391 -19.54 13.71 4.52
CA TYR A 391 -18.39 13.07 5.18
C TYR A 391 -17.24 14.04 5.50
N GLY A 392 -17.32 15.31 5.08
CA GLY A 392 -16.33 16.34 5.40
C GLY A 392 -15.01 16.23 4.60
N ALA A 393 -14.93 15.30 3.64
CA ALA A 393 -13.80 15.11 2.72
C ALA A 393 -14.15 15.55 1.29
N ASP A 394 -14.96 16.57 1.15
CA ASP A 394 -15.62 16.92 -0.10
C ASP A 394 -14.68 17.52 -1.14
N PRO A 395 -14.88 17.18 -2.42
CA PRO A 395 -14.21 17.87 -3.52
C PRO A 395 -14.82 19.27 -3.73
N TYR A 396 -14.42 20.28 -2.96
CA TYR A 396 -14.94 21.64 -3.11
C TYR A 396 -14.30 22.41 -4.25
N LEU A 397 -15.14 22.97 -5.12
CA LEU A 397 -14.81 24.19 -5.83
C LEU A 397 -15.10 25.37 -4.89
N ARG A 398 -14.07 25.90 -4.21
CA ARG A 398 -14.22 27.00 -3.23
C ARG A 398 -14.69 28.32 -3.84
N LYS A 399 -14.51 28.51 -5.16
CA LYS A 399 -15.02 29.65 -5.93
C LYS A 399 -15.33 29.22 -7.36
N ILE A 400 -16.55 29.41 -7.79
CA ILE A 400 -16.88 29.45 -9.23
C ILE A 400 -16.29 30.76 -9.74
N ILE A 401 -15.41 30.69 -10.75
CA ILE A 401 -14.88 31.91 -11.41
C ILE A 401 -16.06 32.59 -12.05
N ASP A 402 -16.35 33.83 -11.64
CA ASP A 402 -17.28 34.68 -12.36
C ASP A 402 -16.59 35.18 -13.64
N TRP A 403 -16.87 34.49 -14.73
CA TRP A 403 -16.35 34.83 -16.07
C TRP A 403 -16.78 36.22 -16.55
N GLY A 404 -17.79 36.85 -15.93
CA GLY A 404 -18.20 38.24 -16.20
C GLY A 404 -17.14 39.26 -15.74
N THR A 405 -16.32 38.92 -14.75
CA THR A 405 -15.28 39.84 -14.24
C THR A 405 -13.91 39.65 -14.93
N VAL A 406 -13.73 38.63 -15.75
CA VAL A 406 -12.45 38.33 -16.43
C VAL A 406 -12.39 39.03 -17.82
N ASN A 407 -13.52 39.46 -18.36
CA ASN A 407 -13.64 40.12 -19.67
C ASN A 407 -13.89 41.63 -19.58
N GLY A 408 -13.61 42.27 -18.44
CA GLY A 408 -13.72 43.70 -18.22
C GLY A 408 -12.35 44.40 -18.26
#